data_3ebd72091cb39fabb091fb4f1d55eb42
#
_entry.id   3ebd72091cb39fabb091fb4f1d55eb42
#
_cell.length_a   1.000
_cell.length_b   1.000
_cell.length_c   1.000
_cell.angle_alpha   90.00
_cell.angle_beta   90.00
_cell.angle_gamma   90.00
#
_symmetry.space_group_name_H-M   'P 1'
#
loop_
_entity.id
_entity.type
_entity.pdbx_description
1 polymer ?
#
loop_
_entity_poly.entity_id
_entity_poly.type
_entity_poly.pdbx_seq_one_letter_code
_entity_poly.pdbx_strand_id
1 'polypeptide(L)'
;MQTLFKDALEFFKFFVGIYEGIRKLLVPPKAYSWQTFIYLSAFSWVFSFLAVGYVKNIIAFLGWLFLIAGTAWYTTDDPLRVPGTFMPVGAVITGFLVSVFAFGNPEDVITPRTIVLWPTISAIITAIPDFIEGTDTKTTAKLPQPEIRARNIVLVASCMLISCWIQFYFVMDNWLTQYPSLLTDNFERSTFVVRLAVPEIEMQTQTKQKVQKVPENGVAILNALQTRVEKELNKAPWSQVERWLLDATKEVKNLGNQAINQKVAQNEERKLWRIEPRVANIKSGYTLDLLSIWDGPSSDPKGYYLQKSCRIEPIAVSGTISTVTPSAIEEKNTVAEIECDRLSKFIAGAPPARR
;
A
#
# COMPACT_ATOMS: atom_id res chain seq x y z
N MET A 1 59.38 10.59 31.08
CA MET A 1 58.63 9.58 31.86
C MET A 1 57.52 10.18 32.72
N GLN A 2 57.68 11.35 33.36
CA GLN A 2 56.63 11.98 34.17
C GLN A 2 55.40 12.47 33.38
N THR A 3 55.55 12.86 32.12
CA THR A 3 54.44 13.35 31.27
C THR A 3 53.54 12.19 30.82
N LEU A 4 54.11 11.06 30.42
CA LEU A 4 53.36 9.85 30.03
C LEU A 4 52.50 9.26 31.19
N PHE A 5 53.02 9.40 32.43
CA PHE A 5 52.26 8.95 33.60
C PHE A 5 51.08 9.87 33.93
N LYS A 6 51.23 11.18 33.65
CA LYS A 6 50.14 12.16 33.83
C LYS A 6 49.03 11.94 32.82
N ASP A 7 49.38 11.72 31.54
CA ASP A 7 48.41 11.52 30.48
C ASP A 7 47.63 10.19 30.68
N ALA A 8 48.32 9.16 31.14
CA ALA A 8 47.65 7.88 31.50
C ALA A 8 46.69 8.03 32.68
N LEU A 9 47.05 8.88 33.66
CA LEU A 9 46.22 9.15 34.84
C LEU A 9 44.94 9.97 34.47
N GLU A 10 45.05 10.92 33.55
CA GLU A 10 43.92 11.70 33.04
C GLU A 10 42.98 10.81 32.21
N PHE A 11 43.53 9.94 31.38
CA PHE A 11 42.76 8.93 30.65
C PHE A 11 41.98 7.99 31.58
N PHE A 12 42.62 7.53 32.65
CA PHE A 12 41.96 6.70 33.67
C PHE A 12 40.86 7.46 34.42
N LYS A 13 41.07 8.74 34.76
CA LYS A 13 40.05 9.59 35.38
C LYS A 13 38.83 9.78 34.46
N PHE A 14 39.03 9.90 33.16
CA PHE A 14 37.98 10.00 32.19
C PHE A 14 37.13 8.73 32.19
N PHE A 15 37.73 7.53 32.17
CA PHE A 15 36.99 6.26 32.27
C PHE A 15 36.28 6.05 33.59
N VAL A 16 36.90 6.48 34.69
CA VAL A 16 36.25 6.44 36.01
C VAL A 16 35.02 7.37 36.03
N GLY A 17 35.13 8.56 35.45
CA GLY A 17 34.03 9.52 35.32
C GLY A 17 32.85 8.96 34.46
N ILE A 18 33.16 8.30 33.36
CA ILE A 18 32.18 7.59 32.54
C ILE A 18 31.54 6.46 33.34
N TYR A 19 32.34 5.64 34.03
CA TYR A 19 31.83 4.54 34.84
C TYR A 19 30.94 5.03 35.99
N GLU A 20 31.32 6.12 36.68
CA GLU A 20 30.45 6.71 37.71
C GLU A 20 29.17 7.30 37.14
N GLY A 21 29.25 7.94 35.96
CA GLY A 21 28.08 8.42 35.23
C GLY A 21 27.12 7.28 34.84
N ILE A 22 27.66 6.21 34.28
CA ILE A 22 26.91 5.01 33.91
C ILE A 22 26.37 4.31 35.16
N ARG A 23 27.16 4.22 36.24
CA ARG A 23 26.71 3.63 37.50
C ARG A 23 25.57 4.42 38.13
N LYS A 24 25.62 5.74 38.14
CA LYS A 24 24.53 6.59 38.64
C LYS A 24 23.25 6.45 37.79
N LEU A 25 23.39 6.19 36.49
CA LEU A 25 22.29 5.95 35.59
C LEU A 25 21.70 4.55 35.75
N LEU A 26 22.57 3.53 35.98
CA LEU A 26 22.20 2.12 36.04
C LEU A 26 21.73 1.67 37.43
N VAL A 27 22.19 2.28 38.52
CA VAL A 27 21.77 1.86 39.87
C VAL A 27 20.59 2.73 40.32
N PRO A 28 19.38 2.15 40.44
CA PRO A 28 18.22 2.91 40.89
C PRO A 28 18.45 3.43 42.33
N PRO A 29 18.15 4.71 42.59
CA PRO A 29 18.39 5.33 43.88
C PRO A 29 17.55 4.72 45.02
N LYS A 30 16.45 4.05 44.68
CA LYS A 30 15.55 3.32 45.58
C LYS A 30 15.13 2.00 44.94
N ALA A 31 14.94 0.96 45.75
CA ALA A 31 14.47 -0.35 45.31
C ALA A 31 13.12 -0.27 44.56
N TYR A 32 12.27 0.68 44.91
CA TYR A 32 11.02 0.98 44.28
C TYR A 32 11.14 2.32 43.53
N SER A 33 11.44 2.25 42.26
CA SER A 33 11.54 3.41 41.35
C SER A 33 11.15 3.03 39.93
N TRP A 34 10.77 3.99 39.09
CA TRP A 34 10.46 3.75 37.69
C TRP A 34 11.63 3.06 36.95
N GLN A 35 12.89 3.35 37.34
CA GLN A 35 14.08 2.72 36.78
C GLN A 35 14.10 1.22 37.04
N THR A 36 13.69 0.77 38.24
CA THR A 36 13.60 -0.65 38.57
C THR A 36 12.65 -1.40 37.65
N PHE A 37 11.51 -0.80 37.28
CA PHE A 37 10.59 -1.39 36.32
C PHE A 37 11.18 -1.47 34.90
N ILE A 38 11.93 -0.44 34.47
CA ILE A 38 12.62 -0.48 33.16
C ILE A 38 13.65 -1.60 33.14
N TYR A 39 14.44 -1.75 34.20
CA TYR A 39 15.42 -2.86 34.28
C TYR A 39 14.76 -4.23 34.33
N LEU A 40 13.64 -4.34 35.05
CA LEU A 40 12.88 -5.59 35.15
C LEU A 40 12.27 -5.97 33.79
N SER A 41 11.84 -4.98 33.03
CA SER A 41 11.39 -5.16 31.64
C SER A 41 12.53 -5.70 30.75
N ALA A 42 13.68 -5.03 30.76
CA ALA A 42 14.85 -5.46 29.97
C ALA A 42 15.32 -6.87 30.37
N PHE A 43 15.37 -7.15 31.68
CA PHE A 43 15.71 -8.45 32.21
C PHE A 43 14.69 -9.53 31.75
N SER A 44 13.40 -9.24 31.83
CA SER A 44 12.35 -10.16 31.39
C SER A 44 12.51 -10.49 29.89
N TRP A 45 12.81 -9.52 29.04
CA TRP A 45 13.02 -9.77 27.63
C TRP A 45 14.26 -10.62 27.36
N VAL A 46 15.38 -10.34 28.02
CA VAL A 46 16.58 -11.18 27.92
C VAL A 46 16.30 -12.62 28.35
N PHE A 47 15.58 -12.81 29.47
CA PHE A 47 15.17 -14.14 29.93
C PHE A 47 14.19 -14.83 28.97
N SER A 48 13.32 -14.08 28.33
CA SER A 48 12.41 -14.60 27.30
C SER A 48 13.14 -15.26 26.14
N PHE A 49 14.34 -14.78 25.75
CA PHE A 49 15.16 -15.44 24.71
C PHE A 49 15.72 -16.80 25.16
N LEU A 50 15.91 -16.99 26.47
CA LEU A 50 16.41 -18.25 27.02
C LEU A 50 15.28 -19.26 27.28
N ALA A 51 14.03 -18.80 27.35
CA ALA A 51 12.85 -19.61 27.61
C ALA A 51 12.23 -20.16 26.31
N VAL A 52 11.53 -21.29 26.40
CA VAL A 52 10.89 -21.96 25.26
C VAL A 52 9.39 -22.14 25.54
N GLY A 53 8.59 -22.11 24.49
CA GLY A 53 7.15 -22.39 24.53
C GLY A 53 6.34 -21.34 25.30
N TYR A 54 5.36 -21.79 26.09
CA TYR A 54 4.41 -20.91 26.79
C TYR A 54 5.08 -20.00 27.82
N VAL A 55 6.14 -20.49 28.49
CA VAL A 55 6.91 -19.72 29.48
C VAL A 55 7.57 -18.49 28.85
N LYS A 56 8.09 -18.62 27.65
CA LYS A 56 8.64 -17.49 26.86
C LYS A 56 7.62 -16.37 26.72
N ASN A 57 6.39 -16.71 26.35
CA ASN A 57 5.34 -15.73 26.12
C ASN A 57 4.92 -15.01 27.40
N ILE A 58 4.84 -15.73 28.54
CA ILE A 58 4.54 -15.13 29.86
C ILE A 58 5.63 -14.14 30.25
N ILE A 59 6.91 -14.53 30.13
CA ILE A 59 8.04 -13.66 30.51
C ILE A 59 8.09 -12.42 29.61
N ALA A 60 7.86 -12.58 28.30
CA ALA A 60 7.81 -11.45 27.36
C ALA A 60 6.62 -10.51 27.69
N PHE A 61 5.47 -11.05 28.01
CA PHE A 61 4.29 -10.30 28.45
C PHE A 61 4.57 -9.47 29.72
N LEU A 62 5.18 -10.08 30.73
CA LEU A 62 5.60 -9.38 31.97
C LEU A 62 6.59 -8.26 31.65
N GLY A 63 7.52 -8.48 30.71
CA GLY A 63 8.44 -7.45 30.23
C GLY A 63 7.71 -6.21 29.69
N TRP A 64 6.65 -6.40 28.90
CA TRP A 64 5.81 -5.32 28.43
C TRP A 64 5.07 -4.59 29.56
N LEU A 65 4.49 -5.32 30.50
CA LEU A 65 3.80 -4.73 31.66
C LEU A 65 4.76 -3.86 32.51
N PHE A 66 5.97 -4.35 32.77
CA PHE A 66 6.98 -3.58 33.49
C PHE A 66 7.42 -2.34 32.75
N LEU A 67 7.58 -2.39 31.41
CA LEU A 67 7.90 -1.24 30.61
C LEU A 67 6.81 -0.17 30.68
N ILE A 68 5.55 -0.58 30.52
CA ILE A 68 4.40 0.33 30.59
C ILE A 68 4.31 0.96 31.98
N ALA A 69 4.45 0.17 33.05
CA ALA A 69 4.42 0.67 34.41
C ALA A 69 5.58 1.65 34.71
N GLY A 70 6.79 1.32 34.27
CA GLY A 70 7.97 2.17 34.45
C GLY A 70 7.85 3.51 33.72
N THR A 71 7.37 3.49 32.48
CA THR A 71 7.14 4.71 31.70
C THR A 71 6.01 5.56 32.27
N ALA A 72 4.91 4.94 32.67
CA ALA A 72 3.79 5.63 33.31
C ALA A 72 4.23 6.32 34.60
N TRP A 73 5.04 5.65 35.43
CA TRP A 73 5.59 6.24 36.65
C TRP A 73 6.53 7.41 36.38
N TYR A 74 7.52 7.21 35.50
CA TYR A 74 8.46 8.29 35.10
C TYR A 74 7.74 9.56 34.68
N THR A 75 6.65 9.43 33.96
CA THR A 75 5.90 10.55 33.41
C THR A 75 5.00 11.26 34.42
N THR A 76 4.74 10.60 35.55
CA THR A 76 4.05 11.21 36.70
C THR A 76 5.02 12.06 37.53
N ASP A 77 6.28 11.61 37.66
CA ASP A 77 7.30 12.30 38.48
C ASP A 77 7.85 13.56 37.80
N ASP A 78 7.96 13.58 36.45
CA ASP A 78 8.48 14.73 35.70
C ASP A 78 7.60 15.02 34.46
N PRO A 79 6.52 15.81 34.64
CA PRO A 79 5.50 16.01 33.61
C PRO A 79 5.94 17.02 32.54
N LEU A 80 6.79 16.61 31.60
CA LEU A 80 6.95 17.33 30.34
C LEU A 80 5.61 17.32 29.59
N ARG A 81 5.16 18.50 29.15
CA ARG A 81 3.88 18.65 28.42
C ARG A 81 4.10 18.85 26.93
N VAL A 82 3.22 18.28 26.14
CA VAL A 82 3.21 18.54 24.69
C VAL A 82 2.87 20.02 24.44
N PRO A 83 3.70 20.77 23.68
CA PRO A 83 3.49 22.19 23.43
C PRO A 83 2.07 22.47 22.89
N GLY A 84 1.40 23.49 23.45
CA GLY A 84 0.04 23.85 23.06
C GLY A 84 -1.07 22.97 23.64
N THR A 85 -0.72 21.94 24.42
CA THR A 85 -1.68 21.06 25.09
C THR A 85 -1.33 20.92 26.57
N PHE A 86 -2.25 20.35 27.36
CA PHE A 86 -1.97 19.95 28.74
C PHE A 86 -1.61 18.46 28.88
N MET A 87 -1.50 17.74 27.75
CA MET A 87 -1.16 16.33 27.70
C MET A 87 0.30 16.12 28.12
N PRO A 88 0.61 15.29 29.13
CA PRO A 88 1.98 14.95 29.47
C PRO A 88 2.59 14.07 28.37
N VAL A 89 3.84 14.34 27.99
CA VAL A 89 4.58 13.54 26.98
C VAL A 89 4.59 12.05 27.36
N GLY A 90 4.59 11.77 28.62
CA GLY A 90 4.53 10.41 29.10
C GLY A 90 3.23 9.67 28.82
N ALA A 91 2.11 10.35 28.86
CA ALA A 91 0.86 9.73 28.45
C ALA A 91 0.90 9.37 26.94
N VAL A 92 1.62 10.18 26.13
CA VAL A 92 1.82 9.89 24.70
C VAL A 92 2.68 8.64 24.53
N ILE A 93 3.79 8.53 25.26
CA ILE A 93 4.71 7.37 25.20
C ILE A 93 4.00 6.12 25.75
N THR A 94 3.37 6.22 26.92
CA THR A 94 2.63 5.10 27.51
C THR A 94 1.47 4.66 26.61
N GLY A 95 0.75 5.61 26.02
CA GLY A 95 -0.32 5.31 25.06
C GLY A 95 0.17 4.59 23.82
N PHE A 96 1.37 4.95 23.33
CA PHE A 96 2.00 4.22 22.22
C PHE A 96 2.34 2.79 22.62
N LEU A 97 3.00 2.60 23.77
CA LEU A 97 3.36 1.26 24.27
C LEU A 97 2.12 0.38 24.50
N VAL A 98 1.06 0.94 25.08
CA VAL A 98 -0.21 0.23 25.26
C VAL A 98 -0.82 -0.14 23.89
N SER A 99 -0.78 0.76 22.92
CA SER A 99 -1.28 0.48 21.57
C SER A 99 -0.50 -0.63 20.87
N VAL A 100 0.83 -0.61 20.98
CA VAL A 100 1.71 -1.67 20.46
C VAL A 100 1.42 -2.99 21.14
N PHE A 101 1.32 -2.98 22.45
CA PHE A 101 1.03 -4.18 23.24
C PHE A 101 -0.34 -4.80 22.91
N ALA A 102 -1.38 -3.97 22.75
CA ALA A 102 -2.75 -4.44 22.55
C ALA A 102 -3.05 -4.82 21.08
N PHE A 103 -2.41 -4.17 20.11
CA PHE A 103 -2.76 -4.27 18.69
C PHE A 103 -1.57 -4.64 17.77
N GLY A 104 -0.36 -4.74 18.32
CA GLY A 104 0.81 -5.23 17.59
C GLY A 104 0.73 -6.74 17.35
N ASN A 105 1.35 -7.20 16.26
CA ASN A 105 1.50 -8.61 15.93
C ASN A 105 2.98 -9.01 16.08
N PRO A 106 3.30 -10.31 16.31
CA PRO A 106 4.69 -10.78 16.35
C PRO A 106 5.48 -10.52 15.05
N GLU A 107 4.79 -10.46 13.91
CA GLU A 107 5.38 -10.21 12.59
C GLU A 107 5.51 -8.71 12.31
N ASP A 108 4.50 -7.91 12.72
CA ASP A 108 4.45 -6.45 12.56
C ASP A 108 4.14 -5.79 13.90
N VAL A 109 5.18 -5.34 14.59
CA VAL A 109 5.06 -4.69 15.90
C VAL A 109 4.22 -3.40 15.81
N ILE A 110 4.33 -2.67 14.69
CA ILE A 110 3.58 -1.43 14.46
C ILE A 110 2.56 -1.65 13.34
N THR A 111 1.36 -2.04 13.71
CA THR A 111 0.25 -2.18 12.77
C THR A 111 -0.46 -0.84 12.50
N PRO A 112 -1.22 -0.69 11.41
CA PRO A 112 -2.06 0.48 11.18
C PRO A 112 -3.01 0.77 12.37
N ARG A 113 -3.55 -0.27 13.02
CA ARG A 113 -4.42 -0.15 14.20
C ARG A 113 -3.68 0.46 15.39
N THR A 114 -2.42 0.10 15.60
CA THR A 114 -1.55 0.67 16.62
C THR A 114 -1.44 2.19 16.47
N ILE A 115 -1.16 2.66 15.25
CA ILE A 115 -0.98 4.08 14.96
C ILE A 115 -2.31 4.85 15.07
N VAL A 116 -3.39 4.26 14.59
CA VAL A 116 -4.73 4.89 14.61
C VAL A 116 -5.24 5.08 16.04
N LEU A 117 -5.08 4.09 16.92
CA LEU A 117 -5.64 4.14 18.27
C LEU A 117 -4.73 4.87 19.28
N TRP A 118 -3.44 5.02 18.96
CA TRP A 118 -2.47 5.68 19.82
C TRP A 118 -2.90 7.05 20.36
N PRO A 119 -3.35 8.03 19.54
CA PRO A 119 -3.74 9.34 20.06
C PRO A 119 -4.91 9.26 21.05
N THR A 120 -5.91 8.44 20.73
CA THR A 120 -7.09 8.26 21.58
C THR A 120 -6.74 7.62 22.91
N ILE A 121 -5.89 6.57 22.90
CA ILE A 121 -5.42 5.90 24.13
C ILE A 121 -4.60 6.87 24.98
N SER A 122 -3.71 7.66 24.37
CA SER A 122 -2.93 8.69 25.07
C SER A 122 -3.82 9.74 25.75
N ALA A 123 -4.89 10.17 25.08
CA ALA A 123 -5.86 11.09 25.66
C ALA A 123 -6.62 10.48 26.84
N ILE A 124 -7.02 9.23 26.73
CA ILE A 124 -7.69 8.50 27.81
C ILE A 124 -6.74 8.37 29.03
N ILE A 125 -5.48 7.95 28.82
CA ILE A 125 -4.47 7.86 29.87
C ILE A 125 -4.26 9.23 30.56
N THR A 126 -4.27 10.33 29.80
CA THR A 126 -4.17 11.68 30.33
C THR A 126 -5.38 12.06 31.20
N ALA A 127 -6.57 11.60 30.83
CA ALA A 127 -7.81 11.93 31.53
C ALA A 127 -8.05 11.11 32.80
N ILE A 128 -7.58 9.86 32.86
CA ILE A 128 -7.83 8.93 33.96
C ILE A 128 -7.50 9.51 35.36
N PRO A 129 -6.32 10.16 35.59
CA PRO A 129 -5.96 10.70 36.90
C PRO A 129 -6.96 11.74 37.43
N ASP A 130 -7.63 12.48 36.58
CA ASP A 130 -8.58 13.51 36.95
C ASP A 130 -9.89 12.91 37.55
N PHE A 131 -10.17 11.63 37.26
CA PHE A 131 -11.36 10.91 37.75
C PHE A 131 -11.09 10.03 38.99
N ILE A 132 -9.85 9.99 39.46
CA ILE A 132 -9.42 9.14 40.56
C ILE A 132 -8.88 10.02 41.68
N GLU A 133 -9.43 9.88 42.89
CA GLU A 133 -8.91 10.53 44.10
C GLU A 133 -8.50 9.44 45.10
N GLY A 134 -7.33 9.59 45.70
CA GLY A 134 -6.83 8.72 46.75
C GLY A 134 -5.34 8.50 46.63
N THR A 135 -4.71 8.41 47.79
CA THR A 135 -3.31 8.00 47.96
C THR A 135 -3.29 6.61 48.60
N ASP A 136 -2.44 5.75 48.07
CA ASP A 136 -2.21 4.37 48.55
C ASP A 136 -3.37 3.39 48.30
N THR A 137 -3.90 2.79 49.37
CA THR A 137 -4.82 1.63 49.27
C THR A 137 -6.31 1.99 49.16
N LYS A 138 -6.65 3.27 49.23
CA LYS A 138 -8.06 3.73 49.14
C LYS A 138 -8.23 4.66 47.93
N THR A 139 -8.45 4.07 46.77
CA THR A 139 -8.81 4.78 45.55
C THR A 139 -10.32 4.93 45.45
N THR A 140 -10.82 6.16 45.37
CA THR A 140 -12.25 6.45 45.16
C THR A 140 -12.42 7.18 43.82
N ALA A 141 -13.46 6.80 43.07
CA ALA A 141 -13.82 7.52 41.85
C ALA A 141 -14.45 8.86 42.24
N LYS A 142 -13.93 9.96 41.70
CA LYS A 142 -14.42 11.31 41.89
C LYS A 142 -14.86 11.92 40.56
N LEU A 143 -15.97 12.62 40.56
CA LEU A 143 -16.38 13.40 39.42
C LEU A 143 -15.59 14.72 39.42
N PRO A 144 -14.73 14.99 38.40
CA PRO A 144 -13.94 16.20 38.32
C PRO A 144 -14.80 17.44 38.14
N GLN A 145 -14.26 18.61 38.44
CA GLN A 145 -14.91 19.89 38.26
C GLN A 145 -15.36 20.09 36.79
N PRO A 146 -16.44 20.87 36.53
CA PRO A 146 -17.00 21.03 35.18
C PRO A 146 -15.96 21.50 34.15
N GLU A 147 -15.04 22.40 34.54
CA GLU A 147 -13.97 22.90 33.68
C GLU A 147 -12.97 21.82 33.27
N ILE A 148 -12.57 20.96 34.22
CA ILE A 148 -11.66 19.84 33.96
C ILE A 148 -12.33 18.82 33.03
N ARG A 149 -13.62 18.52 33.25
CA ARG A 149 -14.40 17.65 32.39
C ARG A 149 -14.49 18.17 30.96
N ALA A 150 -14.80 19.45 30.80
CA ALA A 150 -14.86 20.06 29.47
C ALA A 150 -13.52 19.98 28.75
N ARG A 151 -12.42 20.27 29.46
CA ARG A 151 -11.06 20.14 28.96
C ARG A 151 -10.72 18.71 28.50
N ASN A 152 -11.06 17.71 29.30
CA ASN A 152 -10.80 16.31 28.98
C ASN A 152 -11.66 15.82 27.81
N ILE A 153 -12.92 16.25 27.75
CA ILE A 153 -13.81 15.95 26.60
C ILE A 153 -13.23 16.52 25.31
N VAL A 154 -12.79 17.79 25.31
CA VAL A 154 -12.17 18.42 24.14
C VAL A 154 -10.89 17.69 23.73
N LEU A 155 -10.03 17.30 24.71
CA LEU A 155 -8.83 16.53 24.44
C LEU A 155 -9.14 15.20 23.77
N VAL A 156 -10.04 14.40 24.36
CA VAL A 156 -10.40 13.08 23.83
C VAL A 156 -11.05 13.23 22.45
N ALA A 157 -11.98 14.18 22.28
CA ALA A 157 -12.61 14.43 21.00
C ALA A 157 -11.61 14.84 19.92
N SER A 158 -10.63 15.71 20.25
CA SER A 158 -9.57 16.11 19.32
C SER A 158 -8.68 14.94 18.92
N CYS A 159 -8.28 14.10 19.90
CA CYS A 159 -7.49 12.90 19.62
C CYS A 159 -8.28 11.84 18.81
N MET A 160 -9.57 11.71 19.04
CA MET A 160 -10.45 10.86 18.21
C MET A 160 -10.53 11.38 16.77
N LEU A 161 -10.62 12.69 16.56
CA LEU A 161 -10.57 13.29 15.22
C LEU A 161 -9.25 12.99 14.54
N ILE A 162 -8.12 13.11 15.23
CA ILE A 162 -6.79 12.75 14.70
C ILE A 162 -6.78 11.25 14.33
N SER A 163 -7.28 10.38 15.19
CA SER A 163 -7.39 8.94 14.93
C SER A 163 -8.24 8.66 13.68
N CYS A 164 -9.37 9.36 13.50
CA CYS A 164 -10.22 9.24 12.31
C CYS A 164 -9.47 9.68 11.03
N TRP A 165 -8.69 10.76 11.10
CA TRP A 165 -7.87 11.22 9.97
C TRP A 165 -6.78 10.21 9.61
N ILE A 166 -6.09 9.64 10.59
CA ILE A 166 -5.08 8.59 10.37
C ILE A 166 -5.76 7.35 9.77
N GLN A 167 -6.91 6.94 10.29
CA GLN A 167 -7.68 5.81 9.74
C GLN A 167 -8.09 6.09 8.29
N PHE A 168 -8.58 7.29 7.98
CA PHE A 168 -8.92 7.69 6.63
C PHE A 168 -7.72 7.60 5.69
N TYR A 169 -6.53 8.03 6.14
CA TYR A 169 -5.30 7.89 5.36
C TYR A 169 -5.03 6.43 4.98
N PHE A 170 -5.08 5.49 5.94
CA PHE A 170 -4.85 4.08 5.65
C PHE A 170 -5.92 3.47 4.74
N VAL A 171 -7.19 3.88 4.90
CA VAL A 171 -8.26 3.43 4.01
C VAL A 171 -8.04 3.94 2.59
N MET A 172 -7.65 5.21 2.43
CA MET A 172 -7.34 5.79 1.13
C MET A 172 -6.11 5.14 0.48
N ASP A 173 -5.04 4.92 1.24
CA ASP A 173 -3.83 4.26 0.76
C ASP A 173 -4.14 2.83 0.27
N ASN A 174 -4.88 2.05 1.07
CA ASN A 174 -5.31 0.71 0.67
C ASN A 174 -6.22 0.75 -0.57
N TRP A 175 -7.13 1.73 -0.65
CA TRP A 175 -7.99 1.89 -1.81
C TRP A 175 -7.20 2.25 -3.07
N LEU A 176 -6.22 3.15 -2.98
CA LEU A 176 -5.35 3.52 -4.10
C LEU A 176 -4.48 2.36 -4.57
N THR A 177 -4.01 1.50 -3.65
CA THR A 177 -3.26 0.29 -4.03
C THR A 177 -4.12 -0.76 -4.74
N GLN A 178 -5.41 -0.80 -4.42
CA GLN A 178 -6.36 -1.69 -5.11
C GLN A 178 -6.78 -1.17 -6.49
N TYR A 179 -6.68 0.12 -6.73
CA TYR A 179 -7.08 0.78 -7.99
C TYR A 179 -5.97 1.66 -8.58
N PRO A 180 -4.81 1.09 -8.93
CA PRO A 180 -3.67 1.86 -9.43
C PRO A 180 -3.94 2.60 -10.74
N SER A 181 -4.89 2.16 -11.56
CA SER A 181 -5.25 2.84 -12.80
C SER A 181 -5.95 4.19 -12.57
N LEU A 182 -6.55 4.41 -11.39
CA LEU A 182 -7.11 5.71 -11.04
C LEU A 182 -6.02 6.78 -10.85
N LEU A 183 -4.81 6.38 -10.41
CA LEU A 183 -3.67 7.30 -10.26
C LEU A 183 -3.11 7.80 -11.60
N THR A 184 -3.42 7.11 -12.69
CA THR A 184 -2.97 7.49 -14.04
C THR A 184 -3.94 8.42 -14.75
N ASP A 185 -5.15 8.57 -14.20
CA ASP A 185 -6.18 9.41 -14.79
C ASP A 185 -5.85 10.90 -14.62
N ASN A 186 -6.15 11.68 -15.65
CA ASN A 186 -5.90 13.12 -15.63
C ASN A 186 -7.11 13.87 -15.09
N PHE A 187 -7.12 14.13 -13.79
CA PHE A 187 -8.20 14.85 -13.11
C PHE A 187 -8.36 16.31 -13.53
N GLU A 188 -7.42 16.91 -14.28
CA GLU A 188 -7.53 18.28 -14.79
C GLU A 188 -8.75 18.47 -15.69
N ARG A 189 -9.25 17.41 -16.30
CA ARG A 189 -10.46 17.42 -17.17
C ARG A 189 -11.73 17.04 -16.43
N SER A 190 -11.64 16.69 -15.16
CA SER A 190 -12.77 16.29 -14.36
C SER A 190 -13.72 17.46 -14.13
N THR A 191 -15.03 17.19 -14.09
CA THR A 191 -16.09 18.15 -13.71
C THR A 191 -15.94 18.64 -12.26
N PHE A 192 -15.14 17.97 -11.44
CA PHE A 192 -14.85 18.39 -10.06
C PHE A 192 -13.75 19.46 -9.96
N VAL A 193 -13.01 19.70 -11.03
CA VAL A 193 -11.97 20.74 -11.05
C VAL A 193 -12.61 22.07 -11.49
N VAL A 194 -12.80 22.97 -10.53
CA VAL A 194 -13.26 24.34 -10.81
C VAL A 194 -12.11 25.08 -11.48
N ARG A 195 -12.21 25.32 -12.78
CA ARG A 195 -11.29 26.19 -13.51
C ARG A 195 -11.65 27.64 -13.20
N LEU A 196 -10.91 28.26 -12.30
CA LEU A 196 -10.92 29.70 -12.18
C LEU A 196 -10.28 30.25 -13.47
N ALA A 197 -11.07 31.00 -14.26
CA ALA A 197 -10.56 31.74 -15.40
C ALA A 197 -9.65 32.86 -14.87
N VAL A 198 -8.40 32.55 -14.62
CA VAL A 198 -7.34 33.56 -14.43
C VAL A 198 -7.04 34.06 -15.84
N PRO A 199 -7.10 35.40 -16.12
CA PRO A 199 -6.71 35.93 -17.41
C PRO A 199 -5.24 35.52 -17.67
N GLU A 200 -5.08 34.71 -18.67
CA GLU A 200 -3.81 34.14 -19.09
C GLU A 200 -2.93 35.29 -19.59
N ILE A 201 -2.01 35.74 -18.76
CA ILE A 201 -0.85 36.48 -19.24
C ILE A 201 -0.06 35.44 -20.04
N GLU A 202 -0.07 35.58 -21.36
CA GLU A 202 0.70 34.75 -22.30
C GLU A 202 2.18 34.73 -21.92
N MET A 203 2.53 33.84 -21.00
CA MET A 203 3.89 33.40 -20.88
C MET A 203 4.00 32.16 -21.77
N GLN A 204 4.54 32.36 -22.96
CA GLN A 204 4.94 31.29 -23.88
C GLN A 204 5.91 30.34 -23.18
N THR A 205 5.39 29.48 -22.36
CA THR A 205 6.15 28.35 -21.83
C THR A 205 5.84 27.16 -22.75
N GLN A 206 6.85 26.74 -23.48
CA GLN A 206 6.90 25.59 -24.36
C GLN A 206 6.01 24.47 -23.80
N THR A 207 5.03 24.08 -24.59
CA THR A 207 4.14 22.95 -24.37
C THR A 207 5.00 21.69 -24.17
N LYS A 208 5.42 21.40 -22.94
CA LYS A 208 5.82 20.04 -22.59
C LYS A 208 4.58 19.21 -22.86
N GLN A 209 4.55 18.47 -23.95
CA GLN A 209 3.61 17.38 -24.15
C GLN A 209 3.65 16.53 -22.88
N LYS A 210 2.66 16.73 -22.02
CA LYS A 210 2.47 15.90 -20.83
C LYS A 210 2.25 14.49 -21.38
N VAL A 211 3.27 13.65 -21.29
CA VAL A 211 3.18 12.23 -21.67
C VAL A 211 2.04 11.66 -20.85
N GLN A 212 0.92 11.40 -21.50
CA GLN A 212 -0.24 10.81 -20.85
C GLN A 212 0.19 9.44 -20.31
N LYS A 213 0.18 9.29 -18.99
CA LYS A 213 0.61 8.06 -18.34
C LYS A 213 -0.42 6.97 -18.70
N VAL A 214 0.01 5.96 -19.42
CA VAL A 214 -0.86 4.85 -19.83
C VAL A 214 -1.06 3.90 -18.65
N PRO A 215 -2.28 3.42 -18.36
CA PRO A 215 -2.56 2.50 -17.27
C PRO A 215 -1.78 1.18 -17.42
N GLU A 216 -0.87 0.90 -16.50
CA GLU A 216 0.04 -0.25 -16.56
C GLU A 216 -0.71 -1.59 -16.57
N ASN A 217 -1.78 -1.71 -15.77
CA ASN A 217 -2.60 -2.93 -15.71
C ASN A 217 -3.30 -3.21 -17.05
N GLY A 218 -3.87 -2.21 -17.71
CA GLY A 218 -4.50 -2.36 -19.01
C GLY A 218 -3.52 -2.80 -20.09
N VAL A 219 -2.29 -2.25 -20.08
CA VAL A 219 -1.20 -2.67 -20.98
C VAL A 219 -0.76 -4.10 -20.70
N ALA A 220 -0.61 -4.46 -19.41
CA ALA A 220 -0.21 -5.80 -19.01
C ALA A 220 -1.24 -6.87 -19.43
N ILE A 221 -2.54 -6.55 -19.33
CA ILE A 221 -3.63 -7.41 -19.80
C ILE A 221 -3.52 -7.62 -21.32
N LEU A 222 -3.38 -6.53 -22.11
CA LEU A 222 -3.29 -6.64 -23.56
C LEU A 222 -2.05 -7.41 -24.01
N ASN A 223 -0.91 -7.22 -23.37
CA ASN A 223 0.31 -7.97 -23.68
C ASN A 223 0.15 -9.47 -23.38
N ALA A 224 -0.45 -9.82 -22.24
CA ALA A 224 -0.72 -11.21 -21.89
C ALA A 224 -1.74 -11.86 -22.84
N LEU A 225 -2.75 -11.10 -23.25
CA LEU A 225 -3.76 -11.55 -24.23
C LEU A 225 -3.13 -11.74 -25.60
N GLN A 226 -2.33 -10.79 -26.09
CA GLN A 226 -1.58 -10.91 -27.35
C GLN A 226 -0.75 -12.19 -27.38
N THR A 227 0.07 -12.42 -26.36
CA THR A 227 0.92 -13.63 -26.29
C THR A 227 0.11 -14.92 -26.41
N ARG A 228 -1.11 -14.96 -25.84
CA ARG A 228 -1.99 -16.12 -25.93
C ARG A 228 -2.61 -16.28 -27.31
N VAL A 229 -3.10 -15.17 -27.89
CA VAL A 229 -3.66 -15.16 -29.24
C VAL A 229 -2.61 -15.57 -30.27
N GLU A 230 -1.39 -15.03 -30.18
CA GLU A 230 -0.26 -15.43 -31.02
C GLU A 230 0.06 -16.92 -30.87
N LYS A 231 0.06 -17.44 -29.65
CA LYS A 231 0.32 -18.86 -29.41
C LYS A 231 -0.75 -19.78 -30.04
N GLU A 232 -2.01 -19.36 -30.07
CA GLU A 232 -3.11 -20.16 -30.62
C GLU A 232 -3.20 -20.08 -32.14
N LEU A 233 -2.97 -18.89 -32.70
CA LEU A 233 -3.23 -18.65 -34.11
C LEU A 233 -1.97 -18.68 -34.99
N ASN A 234 -0.78 -18.39 -34.44
CA ASN A 234 0.45 -18.36 -35.25
C ASN A 234 0.81 -19.78 -35.71
N LYS A 235 1.01 -19.94 -37.01
CA LYS A 235 1.25 -21.21 -37.71
C LYS A 235 0.08 -22.21 -37.62
N ALA A 236 -1.11 -21.79 -37.18
CA ALA A 236 -2.31 -22.63 -37.25
C ALA A 236 -2.81 -22.76 -38.71
N PRO A 237 -3.48 -23.87 -39.07
CA PRO A 237 -4.12 -24.01 -40.39
C PRO A 237 -5.11 -22.88 -40.63
N TRP A 238 -5.09 -22.28 -41.84
CA TRP A 238 -5.92 -21.12 -42.17
C TRP A 238 -7.40 -21.34 -41.90
N SER A 239 -7.95 -22.50 -42.25
CA SER A 239 -9.35 -22.85 -41.98
C SER A 239 -9.71 -22.90 -40.48
N GLN A 240 -8.75 -23.21 -39.64
CA GLN A 240 -8.92 -23.15 -38.18
C GLN A 240 -8.94 -21.70 -37.70
N VAL A 241 -8.06 -20.84 -38.23
CA VAL A 241 -8.00 -19.43 -37.90
C VAL A 241 -9.26 -18.69 -38.29
N GLU A 242 -9.80 -18.95 -39.52
CA GLU A 242 -11.07 -18.37 -39.95
C GLU A 242 -12.23 -18.75 -39.01
N ARG A 243 -12.29 -20.01 -38.61
CA ARG A 243 -13.31 -20.50 -37.67
C ARG A 243 -13.15 -19.83 -36.30
N TRP A 244 -11.93 -19.69 -35.82
CA TRP A 244 -11.62 -18.99 -34.56
C TRP A 244 -12.02 -17.51 -34.65
N LEU A 245 -11.76 -16.83 -35.75
CA LEU A 245 -12.13 -15.44 -35.97
C LEU A 245 -13.65 -15.21 -36.05
N LEU A 246 -14.41 -16.17 -36.57
CA LEU A 246 -15.90 -16.15 -36.54
C LEU A 246 -16.40 -16.15 -35.07
N ASP A 247 -15.77 -16.93 -34.20
CA ASP A 247 -16.10 -17.02 -32.77
C ASP A 247 -15.19 -16.12 -31.88
N ALA A 248 -14.47 -15.16 -32.46
CA ALA A 248 -13.47 -14.35 -31.79
C ALA A 248 -13.98 -13.69 -30.50
N THR A 249 -15.25 -13.29 -30.46
CA THR A 249 -15.85 -12.67 -29.28
C THR A 249 -15.83 -13.62 -28.07
N LYS A 250 -16.10 -14.90 -28.29
CA LYS A 250 -16.11 -15.93 -27.23
C LYS A 250 -14.69 -16.32 -26.85
N GLU A 251 -13.83 -16.57 -27.81
CA GLU A 251 -12.46 -17.04 -27.61
C GLU A 251 -11.61 -15.95 -26.94
N VAL A 252 -11.64 -14.74 -27.46
CA VAL A 252 -10.90 -13.60 -26.87
C VAL A 252 -11.42 -13.24 -25.48
N LYS A 253 -12.74 -13.36 -25.23
CA LYS A 253 -13.30 -13.16 -23.88
C LYS A 253 -12.76 -14.17 -22.88
N ASN A 254 -12.65 -15.44 -23.26
CA ASN A 254 -12.10 -16.49 -22.41
C ASN A 254 -10.60 -16.24 -22.11
N LEU A 255 -9.81 -15.97 -23.15
CA LEU A 255 -8.39 -15.66 -23.03
C LEU A 255 -8.17 -14.37 -22.25
N GLY A 256 -9.03 -13.37 -22.46
CA GLY A 256 -9.01 -12.09 -21.77
C GLY A 256 -9.26 -12.23 -20.26
N ASN A 257 -10.27 -13.00 -19.87
CA ASN A 257 -10.55 -13.28 -18.45
C ASN A 257 -9.36 -13.98 -17.77
N GLN A 258 -8.70 -14.90 -18.46
CA GLN A 258 -7.49 -15.54 -17.95
C GLN A 258 -6.33 -14.54 -17.84
N ALA A 259 -6.16 -13.64 -18.81
CA ALA A 259 -5.13 -12.59 -18.77
C ALA A 259 -5.37 -11.61 -17.62
N ILE A 260 -6.61 -11.17 -17.41
CA ILE A 260 -7.02 -10.32 -16.29
C ILE A 260 -6.70 -11.00 -14.96
N ASN A 261 -7.13 -12.24 -14.79
CA ASN A 261 -6.90 -12.99 -13.54
C ASN A 261 -5.41 -13.22 -13.27
N GLN A 262 -4.59 -13.35 -14.29
CA GLN A 262 -3.15 -13.53 -14.14
C GLN A 262 -2.41 -12.23 -13.78
N LYS A 263 -2.80 -11.10 -14.39
CA LYS A 263 -2.06 -9.82 -14.30
C LYS A 263 -2.60 -8.88 -13.24
N VAL A 264 -3.89 -8.98 -12.93
CA VAL A 264 -4.61 -8.09 -12.00
C VAL A 264 -5.24 -8.89 -10.83
N ALA A 265 -4.74 -10.10 -10.57
CA ALA A 265 -5.35 -11.03 -9.61
C ALA A 265 -5.47 -10.48 -8.17
N GLN A 266 -4.54 -9.62 -7.76
CA GLN A 266 -4.49 -9.07 -6.40
C GLN A 266 -5.29 -7.77 -6.24
N ASN A 267 -5.77 -7.17 -7.32
CA ASN A 267 -6.44 -5.88 -7.31
C ASN A 267 -7.94 -6.03 -7.60
N GLU A 268 -8.79 -5.34 -6.87
CA GLU A 268 -10.23 -5.24 -7.16
C GLU A 268 -10.53 -4.63 -8.54
N GLU A 269 -9.55 -3.93 -9.09
CA GLU A 269 -9.55 -3.32 -10.42
C GLU A 269 -9.84 -4.33 -11.54
N ARG A 270 -9.55 -5.62 -11.34
CA ARG A 270 -9.84 -6.68 -12.33
C ARG A 270 -11.30 -6.73 -12.80
N LYS A 271 -12.24 -6.32 -11.94
CA LYS A 271 -13.67 -6.28 -12.24
C LYS A 271 -14.07 -5.11 -13.14
N LEU A 272 -13.18 -4.13 -13.25
CA LEU A 272 -13.38 -2.89 -13.99
C LEU A 272 -12.74 -2.91 -15.39
N TRP A 273 -12.02 -3.98 -15.71
CA TRP A 273 -11.47 -4.18 -17.05
C TRP A 273 -12.33 -5.13 -17.86
N ARG A 274 -12.71 -4.71 -19.07
CA ARG A 274 -13.49 -5.51 -20.02
C ARG A 274 -12.71 -5.66 -21.32
N ILE A 275 -12.66 -6.89 -21.85
CA ILE A 275 -11.96 -7.20 -23.09
C ILE A 275 -12.97 -7.41 -24.20
N GLU A 276 -12.72 -6.73 -25.31
CA GLU A 276 -13.51 -6.90 -26.54
C GLU A 276 -12.61 -7.06 -27.76
N PRO A 277 -12.83 -8.08 -28.59
CA PRO A 277 -12.19 -8.18 -29.90
C PRO A 277 -13.00 -7.44 -30.96
N ARG A 278 -12.29 -6.99 -31.99
CA ARG A 278 -12.89 -6.52 -33.23
C ARG A 278 -12.14 -7.12 -34.39
N VAL A 279 -12.87 -7.76 -35.27
CA VAL A 279 -12.33 -8.38 -36.50
C VAL A 279 -12.77 -7.55 -37.68
N ALA A 280 -11.83 -7.18 -38.51
CA ALA A 280 -12.08 -6.49 -39.77
C ALA A 280 -11.37 -7.23 -40.90
N ASN A 281 -12.05 -7.38 -42.04
CA ASN A 281 -11.47 -7.98 -43.24
C ASN A 281 -10.58 -6.96 -43.97
N ILE A 282 -9.40 -7.38 -44.35
CA ILE A 282 -8.46 -6.63 -45.20
C ILE A 282 -8.18 -7.41 -46.46
N LYS A 283 -7.61 -6.77 -47.47
CA LYS A 283 -7.33 -7.39 -48.80
C LYS A 283 -6.46 -8.65 -48.69
N SER A 284 -5.58 -8.72 -47.70
CA SER A 284 -4.61 -9.80 -47.51
C SER A 284 -4.96 -10.78 -46.37
N GLY A 285 -6.10 -10.60 -45.69
CA GLY A 285 -6.48 -11.44 -44.55
C GLY A 285 -7.40 -10.71 -43.58
N TYR A 286 -7.03 -10.70 -42.29
CA TYR A 286 -7.84 -10.11 -41.23
C TYR A 286 -7.02 -9.17 -40.32
N THR A 287 -7.68 -8.16 -39.77
CA THR A 287 -7.15 -7.38 -38.62
C THR A 287 -7.98 -7.73 -37.39
N LEU A 288 -7.28 -8.11 -36.33
CA LEU A 288 -7.87 -8.36 -35.03
C LEU A 288 -7.45 -7.24 -34.06
N ASP A 289 -8.39 -6.38 -33.70
CA ASP A 289 -8.18 -5.37 -32.68
C ASP A 289 -8.57 -5.92 -31.31
N LEU A 290 -7.64 -5.93 -30.39
CA LEU A 290 -7.82 -6.30 -29.00
C LEU A 290 -8.05 -5.03 -28.20
N LEU A 291 -9.22 -4.87 -27.60
CA LEU A 291 -9.59 -3.70 -26.81
C LEU A 291 -9.62 -4.06 -25.32
N SER A 292 -8.91 -3.32 -24.50
CA SER A 292 -9.03 -3.35 -23.05
C SER A 292 -9.75 -2.09 -22.61
N ILE A 293 -11.02 -2.23 -22.21
CA ILE A 293 -11.93 -1.13 -21.93
C ILE A 293 -12.00 -0.96 -20.41
N TRP A 294 -11.82 0.28 -19.96
CA TRP A 294 -11.94 0.66 -18.57
C TRP A 294 -13.40 1.04 -18.26
N ASP A 295 -14.08 0.24 -17.46
CA ASP A 295 -15.46 0.48 -17.01
C ASP A 295 -15.49 1.16 -15.61
N GLY A 296 -14.34 1.52 -15.04
CA GLY A 296 -14.22 2.19 -13.76
C GLY A 296 -14.39 3.72 -13.85
N PRO A 297 -14.33 4.41 -12.70
CA PRO A 297 -14.36 5.86 -12.67
C PRO A 297 -13.24 6.47 -13.52
N SER A 298 -13.54 7.51 -14.28
CA SER A 298 -12.60 8.24 -15.12
C SER A 298 -12.91 9.73 -15.09
N SER A 299 -11.87 10.55 -15.29
CA SER A 299 -12.00 12.00 -15.46
C SER A 299 -12.70 12.35 -16.77
N ASP A 300 -12.61 11.49 -17.79
CA ASP A 300 -13.39 11.64 -19.02
C ASP A 300 -14.76 10.97 -18.86
N PRO A 301 -15.88 11.70 -19.01
CA PRO A 301 -17.22 11.13 -18.86
C PRO A 301 -17.53 10.02 -19.88
N LYS A 302 -16.78 9.94 -20.96
CA LYS A 302 -16.90 8.88 -21.97
C LYS A 302 -15.96 7.69 -21.73
N GLY A 303 -15.17 7.73 -20.63
CA GLY A 303 -14.19 6.71 -20.31
C GLY A 303 -13.00 6.67 -21.28
N TYR A 304 -12.29 5.57 -21.25
CA TYR A 304 -11.16 5.33 -22.18
C TYR A 304 -10.98 3.82 -22.41
N TYR A 305 -10.21 3.51 -23.44
CA TYR A 305 -9.80 2.13 -23.72
C TYR A 305 -8.39 2.09 -24.30
N LEU A 306 -7.77 0.94 -24.18
CA LEU A 306 -6.49 0.63 -24.81
C LEU A 306 -6.76 -0.30 -25.99
N GLN A 307 -6.10 -0.05 -27.11
CA GLN A 307 -6.21 -0.86 -28.31
C GLN A 307 -4.85 -1.42 -28.73
N LYS A 308 -4.85 -2.65 -29.17
CA LYS A 308 -3.71 -3.31 -29.78
C LYS A 308 -4.20 -4.08 -31.01
N SER A 309 -3.61 -3.77 -32.16
CA SER A 309 -4.03 -4.35 -33.44
C SER A 309 -3.07 -5.46 -33.85
N CYS A 310 -3.62 -6.59 -34.28
CA CYS A 310 -2.91 -7.72 -34.83
C CYS A 310 -3.35 -7.95 -36.27
N ARG A 311 -2.40 -8.03 -37.20
CA ARG A 311 -2.61 -8.40 -38.60
C ARG A 311 -2.42 -9.89 -38.74
N ILE A 312 -3.36 -10.57 -39.41
CA ILE A 312 -3.38 -12.01 -39.60
C ILE A 312 -3.45 -12.29 -41.09
N GLU A 313 -2.41 -12.89 -41.64
CA GLU A 313 -2.29 -13.14 -43.08
C GLU A 313 -2.05 -14.65 -43.34
N PRO A 314 -2.61 -15.18 -44.44
CA PRO A 314 -2.32 -16.55 -44.85
C PRO A 314 -0.95 -16.61 -45.56
N ILE A 315 -0.11 -17.54 -45.14
CA ILE A 315 1.17 -17.84 -45.77
C ILE A 315 1.15 -19.25 -46.31
N ALA A 316 1.58 -19.42 -47.54
CA ALA A 316 1.77 -20.76 -48.11
C ALA A 316 3.06 -21.39 -47.52
N VAL A 317 2.94 -22.54 -46.88
CA VAL A 317 4.08 -23.34 -46.45
C VAL A 317 4.63 -24.10 -47.63
N SER A 318 5.84 -23.76 -48.07
CA SER A 318 6.57 -24.50 -49.10
C SER A 318 6.92 -25.90 -48.57
N GLY A 319 6.05 -26.85 -48.73
CA GLY A 319 6.28 -28.28 -48.42
C GLY A 319 6.51 -29.06 -49.69
N THR A 320 7.47 -29.94 -49.69
CA THR A 320 7.96 -30.85 -50.74
C THR A 320 6.87 -31.35 -51.68
N ILE A 321 7.06 -31.14 -52.94
CA ILE A 321 6.22 -31.52 -54.07
C ILE A 321 5.84 -33.00 -53.96
N SER A 322 4.61 -33.33 -53.62
CA SER A 322 4.00 -34.62 -53.87
C SER A 322 3.01 -34.45 -54.99
N THR A 323 3.30 -35.15 -56.11
CA THR A 323 2.52 -35.21 -57.33
C THR A 323 1.10 -35.74 -57.14
N VAL A 324 0.15 -34.88 -56.83
CA VAL A 324 -1.29 -35.18 -56.88
C VAL A 324 -2.06 -33.89 -57.18
N THR A 325 -2.98 -33.96 -58.12
CA THR A 325 -3.91 -32.99 -58.72
C THR A 325 -4.14 -31.60 -58.06
N PRO A 326 -4.19 -30.52 -58.89
CA PRO A 326 -4.00 -29.13 -58.44
C PRO A 326 -5.11 -28.47 -57.60
N SER A 327 -6.31 -28.96 -57.58
CA SER A 327 -7.46 -28.23 -57.02
C SER A 327 -7.86 -28.54 -55.57
N ALA A 328 -7.26 -29.58 -54.94
CA ALA A 328 -7.58 -29.96 -53.55
C ALA A 328 -6.42 -29.73 -52.57
N ILE A 329 -5.27 -29.24 -53.06
CA ILE A 329 -4.01 -29.16 -52.33
C ILE A 329 -3.75 -27.75 -51.77
N GLU A 330 -4.31 -26.70 -52.39
CA GLU A 330 -4.07 -25.31 -51.99
C GLU A 330 -4.60 -24.96 -50.61
N GLU A 331 -5.72 -25.53 -50.20
CA GLU A 331 -6.28 -25.27 -48.84
C GLU A 331 -5.52 -25.93 -47.70
N LYS A 332 -4.80 -27.02 -47.96
CA LYS A 332 -4.14 -27.81 -46.92
C LYS A 332 -2.78 -27.32 -46.48
N ASN A 333 -2.15 -26.40 -47.23
CA ASN A 333 -0.78 -25.93 -47.01
C ASN A 333 -0.71 -24.44 -46.59
N THR A 334 -1.84 -23.83 -46.27
CA THR A 334 -1.86 -22.43 -45.85
C THR A 334 -1.93 -22.32 -44.32
N VAL A 335 -0.98 -21.63 -43.71
CA VAL A 335 -0.95 -21.33 -42.29
C VAL A 335 -1.06 -19.84 -42.03
N ALA A 336 -1.47 -19.45 -40.86
CA ALA A 336 -1.54 -18.06 -40.48
C ALA A 336 -0.19 -17.53 -39.97
N GLU A 337 0.15 -16.31 -40.36
CA GLU A 337 1.14 -15.47 -39.73
C GLU A 337 0.46 -14.32 -39.01
N ILE A 338 0.86 -14.05 -37.77
CA ILE A 338 0.31 -12.98 -36.97
C ILE A 338 1.41 -11.97 -36.66
N GLU A 339 1.16 -10.71 -36.96
CA GLU A 339 1.97 -9.59 -36.58
C GLU A 339 1.15 -8.60 -35.76
N CYS A 340 1.51 -8.39 -34.47
CA CYS A 340 0.81 -7.48 -33.59
C CYS A 340 1.60 -6.21 -33.33
N ASP A 341 0.91 -5.10 -33.11
CA ASP A 341 1.50 -3.82 -32.70
C ASP A 341 2.34 -4.01 -31.42
N ARG A 342 3.54 -3.43 -31.39
CA ARG A 342 4.42 -3.49 -30.21
C ARG A 342 3.87 -2.68 -29.04
N LEU A 343 3.24 -1.54 -29.32
CA LEU A 343 2.71 -0.62 -28.32
C LEU A 343 1.19 -0.60 -28.34
N SER A 344 0.59 -0.56 -27.15
CA SER A 344 -0.84 -0.34 -27.00
C SER A 344 -1.16 1.15 -27.19
N LYS A 345 -2.19 1.47 -27.95
CA LYS A 345 -2.68 2.84 -28.16
C LYS A 345 -3.71 3.19 -27.09
N PHE A 346 -3.52 4.30 -26.40
CA PHE A 346 -4.52 4.86 -25.49
C PHE A 346 -5.51 5.70 -26.29
N ILE A 347 -6.79 5.46 -26.11
CA ILE A 347 -7.87 6.18 -26.82
C ILE A 347 -8.88 6.65 -25.76
N ALA A 348 -9.03 7.99 -25.68
CA ALA A 348 -10.05 8.60 -24.82
C ALA A 348 -11.43 8.47 -25.48
N GLY A 349 -12.44 8.20 -24.66
CA GLY A 349 -13.81 8.04 -25.11
C GLY A 349 -14.28 6.58 -25.18
N ALA A 350 -15.56 6.39 -25.44
CA ALA A 350 -16.15 5.08 -25.59
C ALA A 350 -15.67 4.38 -26.87
N PRO A 351 -15.45 3.05 -26.85
CA PRO A 351 -15.15 2.32 -28.06
C PRO A 351 -16.29 2.48 -29.08
N PRO A 352 -15.98 2.62 -30.38
CA PRO A 352 -17.01 2.75 -31.40
C PRO A 352 -18.01 1.58 -31.35
N ALA A 353 -19.26 1.81 -31.69
CA ALA A 353 -20.29 0.75 -31.69
C ALA A 353 -19.86 -0.43 -32.56
N ARG A 354 -20.24 -1.66 -32.18
CA ARG A 354 -20.04 -2.86 -33.01
C ARG A 354 -20.83 -2.65 -34.31
N ARG A 355 -20.14 -2.73 -35.44
CA ARG A 355 -20.77 -2.77 -36.78
C ARG A 355 -21.17 -4.19 -37.10
#